data_117b2827795f37b6bdcbb34c8c91117f
#
_entry.id   117b2827795f37b6bdcbb34c8c91117f
#
_cell.length_a   1.000
_cell.length_b   1.000
_cell.length_c   1.000
_cell.angle_alpha   90.00
_cell.angle_beta   90.00
_cell.angle_gamma   90.00
#
_symmetry.space_group_name_H-M   'P 1'
#
loop_
_entity.id
_entity.type
_entity.pdbx_description
1 polymer ?
#
loop_
_entity_poly.entity_id
_entity_poly.type
_entity_poly.pdbx_seq_one_letter_code
_entity_poly.pdbx_strand_id
1 'polypeptide(L)' 'MIYYPINKQRVEGRPRDITFIFVGRPHDLSRAFLEIGIAMRPDGRLEVFHAMELTDKWRWLLYAPGHTQWEE' A
#
# COMPACT_ATOMS: atom_id res chain seq x y z
N MET A 1 -9.80 7.97 -9.47
CA MET A 1 -10.30 7.16 -8.35
C MET A 1 -9.70 7.66 -7.06
N ILE A 2 -10.50 7.75 -6.02
CA ILE A 2 -10.03 8.15 -4.70
C ILE A 2 -9.75 6.88 -3.91
N TYR A 3 -8.60 6.84 -3.29
CA TYR A 3 -8.17 5.68 -2.51
C TYR A 3 -7.90 6.12 -1.09
N TYR A 4 -8.48 5.41 -0.14
CA TYR A 4 -8.33 5.71 1.29
C TYR A 4 -7.41 4.69 1.93
N PRO A 5 -6.12 4.98 2.04
CA PRO A 5 -5.19 4.03 2.63
C PRO A 5 -5.41 3.93 4.13
N ILE A 6 -5.36 2.72 4.63
CA ILE A 6 -5.47 2.43 6.05
C ILE A 6 -4.10 2.21 6.65
N ASN A 7 -3.24 1.51 5.93
CA ASN A 7 -1.92 1.16 6.44
C ASN A 7 -0.99 0.86 5.27
N LYS A 8 0.28 0.77 5.56
CA LYS A 8 1.27 0.41 4.55
C LYS A 8 2.38 -0.40 5.20
N GLN A 9 3.09 -1.15 4.39
CA GLN A 9 4.22 -1.93 4.81
C GLN A 9 5.30 -1.84 3.77
N ARG A 10 6.51 -1.53 4.20
CA ARG A 10 7.64 -1.52 3.28
C ARG A 10 8.01 -2.94 2.92
N VAL A 11 8.27 -3.19 1.65
CA VAL A 11 8.63 -4.51 1.16
C VAL A 11 9.87 -4.41 0.31
N GLU A 12 10.49 -5.55 0.06
CA GLU A 12 11.63 -5.59 -0.84
C GLU A 12 11.17 -5.41 -2.26
N GLY A 13 11.93 -4.65 -3.02
CA GLY A 13 11.70 -4.47 -4.42
C GLY A 13 13.04 -4.40 -5.13
N ARG A 14 13.11 -3.63 -6.20
CA ARG A 14 14.37 -3.43 -6.88
C ARG A 14 15.34 -2.70 -5.98
N PRO A 15 16.65 -2.94 -6.12
CA PRO A 15 17.63 -2.46 -5.14
C PRO A 15 17.59 -0.96 -4.86
N ARG A 16 17.24 -0.14 -5.81
CA ARG A 16 17.25 1.31 -5.60
C ARG A 16 15.88 1.90 -5.40
N ASP A 17 14.84 1.08 -5.46
CA ASP A 17 13.47 1.55 -5.32
C ASP A 17 13.06 1.48 -3.87
N ILE A 18 12.15 2.37 -3.49
CA ILE A 18 11.45 2.28 -2.22
C ILE A 18 10.08 1.73 -2.53
N THR A 19 9.76 0.58 -1.98
CA THR A 19 8.57 -0.16 -2.37
C THR A 19 7.68 -0.40 -1.16
N PHE A 20 6.39 -0.11 -1.33
CA PHE A 20 5.41 -0.30 -0.27
C PHE A 20 4.20 -1.06 -0.79
N ILE A 21 3.58 -1.81 0.10
CA ILE A 21 2.23 -2.32 -0.12
C ILE A 21 1.29 -1.47 0.73
N PHE A 22 0.31 -0.88 0.10
CA PHE A 22 -0.72 -0.09 0.77
C PHE A 22 -2.00 -0.90 0.82
N VAL A 23 -2.67 -0.86 1.96
CA VAL A 23 -3.96 -1.51 2.13
C VAL A 23 -4.98 -0.42 2.42
N GLY A 24 -6.09 -0.44 1.71
CA GLY A 24 -7.12 0.56 1.91
C GLY A 24 -8.35 0.27 1.08
N ARG A 25 -9.20 1.28 0.93
CA ARG A 25 -10.45 1.17 0.20
C ARG A 25 -10.44 2.14 -0.96
N PRO A 26 -11.12 1.77 -2.08
CA PRO A 26 -11.23 2.70 -3.21
C PRO A 26 -12.06 3.93 -2.87
N HIS A 27 -13.00 3.81 -1.93
CA HIS A 27 -13.74 4.96 -1.42
C HIS A 27 -14.33 4.57 -0.07
N ASP A 28 -14.80 5.56 0.68
CA ASP A 28 -15.18 5.35 2.06
C ASP A 28 -16.40 4.46 2.24
N LEU A 29 -17.20 4.30 1.20
CA LEU A 29 -18.38 3.43 1.28
C LEU A 29 -18.11 2.02 0.77
N SER A 30 -16.92 1.77 0.27
CA SER A 30 -16.61 0.46 -0.26
C SER A 30 -16.42 -0.55 0.88
N ARG A 31 -16.94 -1.75 0.66
CA ARG A 31 -16.70 -2.85 1.59
C ARG A 31 -15.51 -3.69 1.19
N ALA A 32 -15.01 -3.48 0.00
CA ALA A 32 -13.87 -4.24 -0.49
C ALA A 32 -12.59 -3.49 -0.15
N PHE A 33 -11.63 -4.21 0.39
CA PHE A 33 -10.31 -3.65 0.61
C PHE A 33 -9.41 -4.04 -0.54
N LEU A 34 -8.46 -3.16 -0.83
CA LEU A 34 -7.50 -3.37 -1.91
C LEU A 34 -6.10 -3.37 -1.35
N GLU A 35 -5.23 -4.13 -1.98
CA GLU A 35 -3.80 -4.02 -1.74
C GLU A 35 -3.16 -3.45 -2.99
N ILE A 36 -2.35 -2.43 -2.81
CA ILE A 36 -1.73 -1.71 -3.93
C ILE A 36 -0.24 -1.61 -3.67
N GLY A 37 0.54 -2.13 -4.61
CA GLY A 37 1.98 -2.05 -4.54
C GLY A 37 2.48 -0.86 -5.33
N ILE A 38 3.29 -0.02 -4.70
CA ILE A 38 3.83 1.18 -5.32
C ILE A 38 5.33 1.19 -5.11
N ALA A 39 6.05 1.42 -6.19
CA ALA A 39 7.50 1.57 -6.14
C ALA A 39 7.85 3.02 -6.47
N MET A 40 8.71 3.61 -5.65
CA MET A 40 9.27 4.91 -5.91
C MET A 40 10.67 4.71 -6.50
N ARG A 41 10.85 5.16 -7.71
CA ARG A 41 12.13 5.06 -8.40
C ARG A 41 13.12 6.09 -7.86
N PRO A 42 14.41 5.88 -8.09
CA PRO A 42 15.42 6.85 -7.65
C PRO A 42 15.21 8.25 -8.20
N ASP A 43 14.59 8.39 -9.35
CA ASP A 43 14.33 9.69 -9.94
C ASP A 43 13.04 10.30 -9.44
N GLY A 44 12.38 9.68 -8.46
CA GLY A 44 11.17 10.21 -7.86
C GLY A 44 9.88 9.77 -8.52
N ARG A 45 9.94 9.02 -9.61
CA ARG A 45 8.73 8.57 -10.27
C ARG A 45 8.10 7.43 -9.48
N LEU A 46 6.78 7.41 -9.46
CA LEU A 46 6.01 6.36 -8.80
C LEU A 46 5.44 5.41 -9.84
N GLU A 47 5.49 4.14 -9.52
CA GLU A 47 4.92 3.11 -10.37
C GLU A 47 4.03 2.21 -9.53
N VAL A 48 2.77 2.05 -9.96
CA VAL A 48 1.89 1.07 -9.37
C VAL A 48 2.13 -0.24 -10.11
N PHE A 49 2.69 -1.22 -9.41
CA PHE A 49 3.02 -2.50 -10.05
C PHE A 49 2.07 -3.62 -9.64
N HIS A 50 1.16 -3.34 -8.71
CA HIS A 50 0.31 -4.38 -8.16
C HIS A 50 -0.94 -3.72 -7.61
N ALA A 51 -2.11 -4.22 -8.00
CA ALA A 51 -3.37 -3.73 -7.48
C ALA A 51 -4.40 -4.84 -7.59
N MET A 52 -4.94 -5.25 -6.46
CA MET A 52 -5.95 -6.31 -6.45
C MET A 52 -6.68 -6.29 -5.12
N GLU A 53 -7.72 -7.09 -5.02
CA GLU A 53 -8.41 -7.24 -3.75
C GLU A 53 -7.45 -7.77 -2.70
N LEU A 54 -7.68 -7.33 -1.47
CA LEU A 54 -6.80 -7.69 -0.36
C LEU A 54 -6.73 -9.20 -0.17
N THR A 55 -5.52 -9.70 -0.11
CA THR A 55 -5.26 -11.12 0.11
C THR A 55 -4.88 -11.35 1.56
N ASP A 56 -4.87 -12.63 1.95
CA ASP A 56 -4.54 -12.99 3.33
C ASP A 56 -3.13 -12.59 3.72
N LYS A 57 -2.24 -12.52 2.75
CA LYS A 57 -0.87 -12.14 3.03
C LYS A 57 -0.76 -10.77 3.70
N TRP A 58 -1.62 -9.84 3.30
CA TRP A 58 -1.55 -8.47 3.80
C TRP A 58 -2.73 -8.08 4.68
N ARG A 59 -3.60 -9.04 4.97
CA ARG A 59 -4.82 -8.74 5.75
C ARG A 59 -4.49 -8.23 7.14
N TRP A 60 -3.37 -8.64 7.70
CA TRP A 60 -2.98 -8.21 9.03
C TRP A 60 -2.79 -6.70 9.12
N LEU A 61 -2.55 -6.04 8.00
CA LEU A 61 -2.39 -4.59 8.01
C LEU A 61 -3.68 -3.86 8.35
N LEU A 62 -4.82 -4.52 8.24
CA LEU A 62 -6.08 -3.90 8.64
C LEU A 62 -6.16 -3.71 10.15
N TYR A 63 -5.41 -4.50 10.90
CA TYR A 63 -5.50 -4.51 12.35
C TYR A 63 -4.25 -4.00 13.03
N ALA A 64 -3.18 -3.84 12.29
CA ALA A 64 -1.91 -3.40 12.86
C ALA A 64 -1.97 -1.90 13.11
N PRO A 65 -1.31 -1.41 14.18
CA PRO A 65 -1.16 0.02 14.36
C PRO A 65 -0.21 0.53 13.30
N GLY A 66 -0.74 1.25 12.33
CA GLY A 66 0.05 1.61 11.17
C GLY A 66 0.33 3.08 11.02
N HIS A 67 -0.35 3.88 11.78
CA HIS A 67 -0.28 5.32 11.60
C HIS A 67 1.13 5.88 11.74
N THR A 68 1.96 5.25 12.54
CA THR A 68 3.31 5.77 12.76
C THR A 68 4.18 5.63 11.54
N GLN A 69 3.85 4.75 10.65
CA GLN A 69 4.64 4.59 9.46
C GLN A 69 4.55 5.77 8.52
N TRP A 70 3.57 6.61 8.71
CA TRP A 70 3.40 7.76 7.82
C TRP A 70 4.42 8.84 8.07
N GLU A 71 5.16 8.73 9.16
CA GLU A 71 6.08 9.77 9.59
C GLU A 71 7.51 9.51 9.19
N GLU A 72 7.75 8.50 8.46
CA GLU A 72 9.09 8.16 8.07
C GLU A 72 9.74 9.14 7.16
#